data_2a6bb235161809df09b4efb7717c0173
#
_entry.id   2a6bb235161809df09b4efb7717c0173
#
_cell.length_a   1.000
_cell.length_b   1.000
_cell.length_c   1.000
_cell.angle_alpha   90.00
_cell.angle_beta   90.00
_cell.angle_gamma   90.00
#
_symmetry.space_group_name_H-M   'P 1'
#
loop_
_entity.id
_entity.type
_entity.pdbx_description
1 polymer ?
#
loop_
_entity_poly.entity_id
_entity_poly.type
_entity_poly.pdbx_seq_one_letter_code
_entity_poly.pdbx_strand_id
1 'polypeptide(L)'
;MSKFSLMQYSAAALALLSAKAVYSQAVYTDIDPDVILEEPGESFGIDLDDDGLNDFNFFNKSFTTTVFYMDIANVKALFVGAFDSAENGIVGNYVTFSGGYFYNRPYAMLINEQIDSSVQFFNDNYQTMAKEIDKFYSPFENTHVGNWFTWGSNTLNHYIGFRFSDNEYVIRYGWIRCSVIDSGRTLILHDYAYESKPDTPILTGDTIGDTTSVSVQEGEFLELTVYSFGNSVFINTPLNKVQYRILNLQGEVILNGQVKSGSYKLDLNTAASGIYLVECHQEEIRKTFKVFIEN
;
A
#
# COMPACT_ATOMS: atom_id res chain seq x y z
N MET A 1 46.97 34.08 -9.52
CA MET A 1 45.81 33.17 -9.51
C MET A 1 46.08 32.04 -8.53
N SER A 2 45.39 32.03 -7.41
CA SER A 2 45.74 31.22 -6.25
C SER A 2 45.29 29.75 -6.43
N LYS A 3 46.20 28.84 -6.09
CA LYS A 3 45.99 27.37 -6.09
C LYS A 3 44.88 26.88 -5.12
N PHE A 4 44.13 27.78 -4.51
CA PHE A 4 43.08 27.45 -3.52
C PHE A 4 41.73 27.07 -4.13
N SER A 5 41.48 27.37 -5.40
CA SER A 5 40.14 27.20 -5.95
C SER A 5 39.78 25.74 -6.37
N LEU A 6 40.77 24.95 -6.79
CA LEU A 6 40.50 23.57 -7.27
C LEU A 6 40.23 22.57 -6.13
N MET A 7 40.88 22.75 -4.95
CA MET A 7 40.66 21.88 -3.82
C MET A 7 39.27 22.12 -3.14
N GLN A 8 38.77 23.32 -3.19
CA GLN A 8 37.46 23.66 -2.62
C GLN A 8 36.32 23.11 -3.50
N TYR A 9 36.46 23.09 -4.81
CA TYR A 9 35.45 22.48 -5.71
C TYR A 9 35.42 20.96 -5.62
N SER A 10 36.57 20.30 -5.42
CA SER A 10 36.65 18.86 -5.27
C SER A 10 36.06 18.39 -3.93
N ALA A 11 36.23 19.15 -2.82
CA ALA A 11 35.66 18.83 -1.53
C ALA A 11 34.14 19.05 -1.52
N ALA A 12 33.63 20.09 -2.18
CA ALA A 12 32.18 20.33 -2.31
C ALA A 12 31.51 19.29 -3.23
N ALA A 13 32.20 18.88 -4.31
CA ALA A 13 31.72 17.82 -5.20
C ALA A 13 31.71 16.44 -4.51
N LEU A 14 32.72 16.14 -3.68
CA LEU A 14 32.75 14.92 -2.87
C LEU A 14 31.67 14.93 -1.75
N ALA A 15 31.43 16.08 -1.14
CA ALA A 15 30.36 16.22 -0.14
C ALA A 15 28.96 16.07 -0.75
N LEU A 16 28.76 16.53 -1.99
CA LEU A 16 27.51 16.31 -2.73
C LEU A 16 27.34 14.85 -3.21
N LEU A 17 28.46 14.14 -3.47
CA LEU A 17 28.43 12.71 -3.82
C LEU A 17 28.28 11.80 -2.59
N SER A 18 28.56 12.30 -1.39
CA SER A 18 28.38 11.56 -0.13
C SER A 18 27.05 11.85 0.57
N ALA A 19 26.28 12.83 0.14
CA ALA A 19 24.87 12.92 0.49
C ALA A 19 24.14 11.79 -0.24
N LYS A 20 24.14 10.59 0.36
CA LYS A 20 23.10 9.61 0.01
C LYS A 20 21.79 10.32 0.34
N ALA A 21 21.08 10.78 -0.68
CA ALA A 21 19.69 11.07 -0.53
C ALA A 21 19.07 9.75 -0.04
N VAL A 22 18.66 9.69 1.21
CA VAL A 22 17.85 8.59 1.74
C VAL A 22 16.49 8.81 1.10
N TYR A 23 16.33 8.28 -0.10
CA TYR A 23 15.02 8.18 -0.72
C TYR A 23 14.23 7.20 0.13
N SER A 24 13.03 7.58 0.53
CA SER A 24 12.00 6.66 0.95
C SER A 24 11.84 5.62 -0.16
N GLN A 25 12.01 4.36 0.15
CA GLN A 25 11.92 3.28 -0.82
C GLN A 25 11.19 2.11 -0.19
N ALA A 26 10.10 1.68 -0.80
CA ALA A 26 9.48 0.44 -0.40
C ALA A 26 10.41 -0.74 -0.69
N VAL A 27 10.60 -1.58 0.29
CA VAL A 27 11.22 -2.90 0.11
C VAL A 27 10.09 -3.86 -0.24
N TYR A 28 10.03 -4.26 -1.51
CA TYR A 28 8.98 -5.13 -2.04
C TYR A 28 9.49 -6.55 -2.23
N THR A 29 8.68 -7.52 -1.86
CA THR A 29 8.94 -8.95 -2.05
C THR A 29 7.71 -9.63 -2.66
N ASP A 30 7.89 -10.25 -3.82
CA ASP A 30 6.93 -11.14 -4.46
C ASP A 30 7.07 -12.55 -3.88
N ILE A 31 5.97 -13.16 -3.50
CA ILE A 31 5.94 -14.56 -3.03
C ILE A 31 5.67 -15.44 -4.24
N ASP A 32 6.72 -15.88 -4.93
CA ASP A 32 6.62 -16.69 -6.15
C ASP A 32 7.16 -18.15 -5.94
N PRO A 33 6.31 -19.19 -6.05
CA PRO A 33 4.85 -19.12 -6.26
C PRO A 33 4.08 -18.62 -5.02
N ASP A 34 2.87 -18.10 -5.24
CA ASP A 34 1.95 -17.73 -4.16
C ASP A 34 1.84 -18.87 -3.12
N VAL A 35 1.87 -18.51 -1.84
CA VAL A 35 1.67 -19.48 -0.76
C VAL A 35 0.19 -19.68 -0.51
N ILE A 36 -0.27 -20.93 -0.56
CA ILE A 36 -1.66 -21.33 -0.33
C ILE A 36 -1.74 -22.12 0.97
N LEU A 37 -2.56 -21.66 1.92
CA LEU A 37 -2.88 -22.37 3.16
C LEU A 37 -4.34 -22.83 3.07
N GLU A 38 -4.57 -24.05 2.59
CA GLU A 38 -5.91 -24.65 2.41
C GLU A 38 -6.25 -25.74 3.44
N GLU A 39 -5.21 -26.43 3.96
CA GLU A 39 -5.43 -27.51 4.90
C GLU A 39 -5.17 -27.08 6.36
N PRO A 40 -5.98 -27.56 7.31
CA PRO A 40 -5.76 -27.31 8.72
C PRO A 40 -4.41 -27.84 9.21
N GLY A 41 -3.64 -26.97 9.84
CA GLY A 41 -2.28 -27.27 10.33
C GLY A 41 -1.20 -26.59 9.51
N GLU A 42 -1.52 -26.06 8.34
CA GLU A 42 -0.58 -25.31 7.53
C GLU A 42 -0.31 -23.92 8.14
N SER A 43 0.91 -23.45 7.95
CA SER A 43 1.37 -22.14 8.40
C SER A 43 2.46 -21.60 7.51
N PHE A 44 2.58 -20.26 7.48
CA PHE A 44 3.63 -19.55 6.76
C PHE A 44 4.10 -18.37 7.60
N GLY A 45 5.43 -18.19 7.68
CA GLY A 45 6.05 -17.08 8.41
C GLY A 45 6.75 -16.11 7.47
N ILE A 46 6.74 -14.85 7.83
CA ILE A 46 7.46 -13.77 7.16
C ILE A 46 8.46 -13.18 8.14
N ASP A 47 9.73 -13.22 7.77
CA ASP A 47 10.88 -12.59 8.41
C ASP A 47 11.22 -11.37 7.53
N LEU A 48 11.07 -10.17 8.06
CA LEU A 48 11.20 -8.93 7.30
C LEU A 48 12.60 -8.32 7.36
N ASP A 49 13.38 -8.66 8.38
CA ASP A 49 14.72 -8.10 8.62
C ASP A 49 15.85 -9.14 8.55
N ASP A 50 15.51 -10.37 8.09
CA ASP A 50 16.43 -11.49 7.88
C ASP A 50 17.21 -11.90 9.16
N ASP A 51 16.59 -11.78 10.33
CA ASP A 51 17.23 -12.15 11.60
C ASP A 51 17.05 -13.64 11.96
N GLY A 52 16.24 -14.34 11.18
CA GLY A 52 15.92 -15.75 11.34
C GLY A 52 14.70 -16.03 12.23
N LEU A 53 14.03 -15.00 12.72
CA LEU A 53 12.76 -15.07 13.43
C LEU A 53 11.64 -14.50 12.55
N ASN A 54 10.46 -15.07 12.64
CA ASN A 54 9.34 -14.54 11.87
C ASN A 54 8.68 -13.36 12.60
N ASP A 55 8.56 -12.23 11.95
CA ASP A 55 7.79 -11.08 12.44
C ASP A 55 6.29 -11.34 12.43
N PHE A 56 5.82 -12.02 11.38
CA PHE A 56 4.42 -12.37 11.21
C PHE A 56 4.26 -13.83 10.80
N ASN A 57 3.25 -14.48 11.39
CA ASN A 57 2.90 -15.85 11.01
C ASN A 57 1.43 -15.96 10.65
N PHE A 58 1.14 -16.71 9.61
CA PHE A 58 -0.19 -17.05 9.14
C PHE A 58 -0.49 -18.52 9.46
N PHE A 59 -1.74 -18.81 9.81
CA PHE A 59 -2.14 -20.14 10.20
C PHE A 59 -3.52 -20.49 9.64
N ASN A 60 -3.64 -21.71 9.11
CA ASN A 60 -4.92 -22.36 8.90
C ASN A 60 -5.10 -23.40 10.03
N LYS A 61 -6.14 -23.25 10.85
CA LYS A 61 -6.37 -24.14 12.00
C LYS A 61 -7.77 -24.69 12.02
N SER A 62 -7.89 -25.96 12.46
CA SER A 62 -9.16 -26.58 12.84
C SER A 62 -9.05 -27.15 14.25
N PHE A 63 -10.01 -26.87 15.08
CA PHE A 63 -10.05 -27.33 16.46
C PHE A 63 -11.49 -27.44 16.97
N THR A 64 -11.68 -28.25 18.00
CA THR A 64 -12.96 -28.36 18.70
C THR A 64 -12.91 -27.54 19.98
N THR A 65 -13.93 -26.76 20.24
CA THR A 65 -14.04 -25.94 21.45
C THR A 65 -15.46 -25.92 22.00
N THR A 66 -15.59 -25.53 23.27
CA THR A 66 -16.90 -25.29 23.86
C THR A 66 -17.29 -23.83 23.65
N VAL A 67 -18.48 -23.63 23.09
CA VAL A 67 -19.08 -22.30 22.91
C VAL A 67 -20.35 -22.21 23.76
N PHE A 68 -20.62 -21.02 24.33
CA PHE A 68 -21.87 -20.76 25.11
C PHE A 68 -22.19 -21.82 26.18
N TYR A 69 -21.25 -22.08 27.08
CA TYR A 69 -21.39 -22.91 28.30
C TYR A 69 -21.55 -24.41 28.13
N MET A 70 -22.02 -24.96 27.02
CA MET A 70 -22.19 -26.41 26.84
C MET A 70 -22.15 -26.89 25.38
N ASP A 71 -22.20 -26.00 24.39
CA ASP A 71 -22.20 -26.40 22.99
C ASP A 71 -20.78 -26.71 22.54
N ILE A 72 -20.58 -27.92 22.04
CA ILE A 72 -19.33 -28.30 21.38
C ILE A 72 -19.43 -27.84 19.92
N ALA A 73 -18.41 -27.17 19.43
CA ALA A 73 -18.32 -26.72 18.06
C ALA A 73 -16.99 -27.08 17.42
N ASN A 74 -17.04 -27.46 16.15
CA ASN A 74 -15.87 -27.46 15.29
C ASN A 74 -15.61 -26.06 14.79
N VAL A 75 -14.36 -25.63 14.86
CA VAL A 75 -13.92 -24.33 14.41
C VAL A 75 -12.88 -24.52 13.33
N LYS A 76 -13.10 -23.86 12.19
CA LYS A 76 -12.08 -23.65 11.16
C LYS A 76 -11.76 -22.17 11.12
N ALA A 77 -10.47 -21.82 11.13
CA ALA A 77 -10.11 -20.43 11.20
C ALA A 77 -8.76 -20.14 10.52
N LEU A 78 -8.72 -19.00 9.86
CA LEU A 78 -7.52 -18.36 9.39
C LEU A 78 -7.10 -17.29 10.39
N PHE A 79 -5.84 -17.34 10.79
CA PHE A 79 -5.26 -16.37 11.72
C PHE A 79 -4.01 -15.76 11.13
N VAL A 80 -3.71 -14.56 11.57
CA VAL A 80 -2.40 -13.93 11.47
C VAL A 80 -1.97 -13.47 12.85
N GLY A 81 -0.68 -13.48 13.14
CA GLY A 81 -0.14 -13.03 14.42
C GLY A 81 1.14 -12.23 14.23
N ALA A 82 1.36 -11.29 15.13
CA ALA A 82 2.61 -10.57 15.29
C ALA A 82 3.50 -11.34 16.29
N PHE A 83 4.76 -11.50 15.94
CA PHE A 83 5.74 -12.27 16.71
C PHE A 83 7.03 -11.48 16.82
N ASP A 84 8.06 -12.09 17.37
CA ASP A 84 9.40 -11.58 17.57
C ASP A 84 9.46 -10.36 18.49
N SER A 85 8.93 -9.20 18.09
CA SER A 85 8.97 -7.97 18.89
C SER A 85 7.60 -7.59 19.47
N ALA A 86 7.59 -7.04 20.68
CA ALA A 86 6.40 -6.44 21.30
C ALA A 86 5.88 -5.20 20.52
N GLU A 87 6.73 -4.59 19.70
CA GLU A 87 6.36 -3.46 18.87
C GLU A 87 5.72 -3.89 17.54
N ASN A 88 5.86 -5.17 17.16
CA ASN A 88 5.20 -5.71 15.97
C ASN A 88 3.70 -5.69 16.16
N GLY A 89 2.96 -5.33 15.13
CA GLY A 89 1.51 -5.21 15.23
C GLY A 89 0.81 -5.15 13.90
N ILE A 90 -0.45 -5.53 13.91
CA ILE A 90 -1.32 -5.63 12.74
C ILE A 90 -2.47 -4.65 12.87
N VAL A 91 -2.77 -3.93 11.79
CA VAL A 91 -3.87 -2.96 11.73
C VAL A 91 -5.21 -3.71 11.80
N GLY A 92 -6.06 -3.32 12.74
CA GLY A 92 -7.31 -4.03 12.93
C GLY A 92 -8.26 -3.37 13.93
N ASN A 93 -9.22 -4.14 14.39
CA ASN A 93 -10.14 -3.73 15.41
C ASN A 93 -10.31 -4.78 16.51
N TYR A 94 -10.65 -4.28 17.66
CA TYR A 94 -10.94 -5.05 18.85
C TYR A 94 -12.43 -5.38 18.94
N VAL A 95 -12.76 -6.65 19.19
CA VAL A 95 -14.14 -7.11 19.31
C VAL A 95 -14.36 -7.76 20.66
N THR A 96 -15.39 -7.30 21.36
CA THR A 96 -15.86 -7.91 22.62
C THR A 96 -17.14 -8.69 22.40
N PHE A 97 -17.21 -9.90 22.96
CA PHE A 97 -18.48 -10.66 23.04
C PHE A 97 -19.11 -10.54 24.42
N SER A 98 -20.44 -10.67 24.45
CA SER A 98 -21.17 -10.87 25.70
C SER A 98 -20.68 -12.16 26.38
N GLY A 99 -19.90 -12.02 27.47
CA GLY A 99 -19.24 -13.14 28.16
C GLY A 99 -17.76 -12.88 28.44
N GLY A 100 -17.22 -11.73 28.03
CA GLY A 100 -15.86 -11.29 28.39
C GLY A 100 -14.74 -11.88 27.53
N TYR A 101 -15.08 -12.54 26.43
CA TYR A 101 -14.07 -12.99 25.46
C TYR A 101 -13.72 -11.86 24.49
N PHE A 102 -12.44 -11.67 24.27
CA PHE A 102 -11.89 -10.64 23.39
C PHE A 102 -11.10 -11.30 22.27
N TYR A 103 -11.14 -10.74 21.10
CA TYR A 103 -10.18 -11.07 20.04
C TYR A 103 -10.03 -9.92 19.06
N ASN A 104 -8.86 -9.84 18.48
CA ASN A 104 -8.52 -8.87 17.47
C ASN A 104 -8.79 -9.43 16.09
N ARG A 105 -9.23 -8.56 15.19
CA ARG A 105 -9.50 -8.85 13.79
C ARG A 105 -8.67 -7.92 12.92
N PRO A 106 -7.76 -8.45 12.09
CA PRO A 106 -7.08 -7.64 11.10
C PRO A 106 -8.09 -7.07 10.10
N TYR A 107 -7.90 -5.83 9.70
CA TYR A 107 -8.69 -5.25 8.61
C TYR A 107 -8.32 -5.89 7.28
N ALA A 108 -9.32 -6.04 6.41
CA ALA A 108 -9.12 -6.33 5.00
C ALA A 108 -9.09 -4.98 4.26
N MET A 109 -7.92 -4.35 4.24
CA MET A 109 -7.73 -3.02 3.68
C MET A 109 -7.78 -3.04 2.14
N LEU A 110 -8.24 -1.94 1.57
CA LEU A 110 -8.23 -1.74 0.12
C LEU A 110 -6.91 -1.13 -0.33
N ILE A 111 -6.68 -1.09 -1.64
CA ILE A 111 -5.52 -0.41 -2.22
C ILE A 111 -5.55 1.10 -1.95
N ASN A 112 -4.38 1.72 -1.74
CA ASN A 112 -4.18 3.14 -1.43
C ASN A 112 -4.71 3.60 -0.06
N GLU A 113 -4.89 2.70 0.90
CA GLU A 113 -5.15 3.08 2.28
C GLU A 113 -3.82 3.32 3.02
N GLN A 114 -3.76 4.37 3.82
CA GLN A 114 -2.53 4.79 4.51
C GLN A 114 -2.30 3.98 5.79
N ILE A 115 -1.04 3.59 6.00
CA ILE A 115 -0.57 2.91 7.21
C ILE A 115 0.52 3.79 7.84
N ASP A 116 0.28 4.26 9.05
CA ASP A 116 1.18 5.10 9.84
C ASP A 116 0.88 5.00 11.35
N SER A 117 1.49 5.87 12.16
CA SER A 117 1.28 5.89 13.60
C SER A 117 -0.13 6.27 14.06
N SER A 118 -1.01 6.76 13.18
CA SER A 118 -2.37 7.16 13.51
C SER A 118 -3.36 5.99 13.55
N VAL A 119 -3.03 4.88 12.89
CA VAL A 119 -3.87 3.67 12.88
C VAL A 119 -3.61 2.80 14.11
N GLN A 120 -4.60 2.00 14.49
CA GLN A 120 -4.49 1.13 15.65
C GLN A 120 -3.86 -0.21 15.27
N PHE A 121 -2.78 -0.58 15.96
CA PHE A 121 -2.08 -1.86 15.81
C PHE A 121 -2.32 -2.76 17.01
N PHE A 122 -2.40 -4.08 16.75
CA PHE A 122 -2.54 -5.11 17.76
C PHE A 122 -1.41 -6.12 17.67
N ASN A 123 -0.82 -6.45 18.82
CA ASN A 123 0.27 -7.40 18.98
C ASN A 123 -0.23 -8.71 19.60
N ASP A 124 -1.07 -9.44 18.90
CA ASP A 124 -1.53 -10.77 19.34
C ASP A 124 -1.03 -11.86 18.40
N ASN A 125 -0.64 -12.99 18.97
CA ASN A 125 -0.15 -14.13 18.21
C ASN A 125 -1.22 -14.83 17.35
N TYR A 126 -2.51 -14.54 17.61
CA TYR A 126 -3.62 -15.13 16.86
C TYR A 126 -4.76 -14.10 16.72
N GLN A 127 -4.71 -13.35 15.65
CA GLN A 127 -5.77 -12.41 15.26
C GLN A 127 -6.65 -13.07 14.21
N THR A 128 -7.96 -13.04 14.40
CA THR A 128 -8.89 -13.78 13.55
C THR A 128 -9.16 -13.04 12.23
N MET A 129 -8.68 -13.58 11.12
CA MET A 129 -9.00 -13.12 9.77
C MET A 129 -10.40 -13.57 9.36
N ALA A 130 -10.60 -14.87 9.29
CA ALA A 130 -11.88 -15.51 8.99
C ALA A 130 -12.05 -16.74 9.90
N LYS A 131 -13.27 -16.98 10.35
CA LYS A 131 -13.58 -18.08 11.26
C LYS A 131 -14.98 -18.61 11.01
N GLU A 132 -15.10 -19.91 10.79
CA GLU A 132 -16.34 -20.68 10.74
C GLU A 132 -16.51 -21.47 12.03
N ILE A 133 -17.68 -21.41 12.64
CA ILE A 133 -18.03 -22.14 13.85
C ILE A 133 -19.23 -23.02 13.53
N ASP A 134 -19.00 -24.35 13.49
CA ASP A 134 -20.03 -25.35 13.26
C ASP A 134 -20.42 -26.01 14.59
N LYS A 135 -21.65 -25.77 15.04
CA LYS A 135 -22.16 -26.22 16.33
C LYS A 135 -22.84 -27.58 16.22
N PHE A 136 -22.45 -28.56 17.02
CA PHE A 136 -22.97 -29.92 16.98
C PHE A 136 -24.47 -30.06 17.37
N TYR A 137 -24.98 -29.19 18.23
CA TYR A 137 -26.30 -29.37 18.85
C TYR A 137 -27.28 -28.21 18.62
N SER A 138 -26.90 -27.21 17.87
CA SER A 138 -27.79 -26.09 17.57
C SER A 138 -28.25 -26.18 16.12
N PRO A 139 -29.60 -26.20 15.87
CA PRO A 139 -30.13 -26.11 14.51
C PRO A 139 -29.98 -24.69 13.90
N PHE A 140 -29.41 -23.77 14.65
CA PHE A 140 -29.18 -22.40 14.23
C PHE A 140 -27.72 -22.20 13.79
N GLU A 141 -27.55 -22.28 12.49
CA GLU A 141 -26.54 -21.65 11.64
C GLU A 141 -25.07 -21.73 12.07
N ASN A 142 -24.26 -22.20 11.17
CA ASN A 142 -22.83 -21.98 11.16
C ASN A 142 -22.58 -20.47 11.31
N THR A 143 -21.83 -20.11 12.33
CA THR A 143 -21.49 -18.70 12.57
C THR A 143 -20.15 -18.41 11.90
N HIS A 144 -20.15 -17.40 11.05
CA HIS A 144 -18.94 -16.91 10.40
C HIS A 144 -18.58 -15.55 10.98
N VAL A 145 -17.32 -15.37 11.28
CA VAL A 145 -16.78 -14.13 11.85
C VAL A 145 -15.42 -13.80 11.25
N GLY A 146 -15.06 -12.51 11.30
CA GLY A 146 -13.80 -12.00 10.79
C GLY A 146 -14.02 -10.96 9.70
N ASN A 147 -13.07 -10.03 9.54
CA ASN A 147 -13.19 -8.97 8.54
C ASN A 147 -12.86 -9.47 7.12
N TRP A 148 -12.27 -10.66 7.01
CA TRP A 148 -11.88 -11.31 5.76
C TRP A 148 -12.93 -12.32 5.28
N PHE A 149 -14.03 -12.47 6.03
CA PHE A 149 -15.14 -13.31 5.63
C PHE A 149 -16.23 -12.49 4.94
N THR A 150 -16.62 -12.92 3.74
CA THR A 150 -17.75 -12.33 3.00
C THR A 150 -18.71 -13.42 2.57
N TRP A 151 -20.00 -13.28 2.91
CA TRP A 151 -21.04 -14.25 2.55
C TRP A 151 -21.15 -14.44 1.04
N GLY A 152 -20.93 -15.69 0.58
CA GLY A 152 -21.10 -16.08 -0.81
C GLY A 152 -20.10 -15.48 -1.79
N SER A 153 -19.05 -14.82 -1.30
CA SER A 153 -17.98 -14.26 -2.13
C SER A 153 -16.62 -14.45 -1.48
N ASN A 154 -15.56 -14.26 -2.27
CA ASN A 154 -14.18 -14.27 -1.83
C ASN A 154 -13.71 -12.85 -1.53
N THR A 155 -12.77 -12.70 -0.60
CA THR A 155 -12.05 -11.45 -0.34
C THR A 155 -10.73 -11.53 -1.10
N LEU A 156 -10.66 -10.91 -2.28
CA LEU A 156 -9.52 -11.04 -3.19
C LEU A 156 -8.65 -9.79 -3.20
N ASN A 157 -7.33 -9.98 -3.17
CA ASN A 157 -6.34 -8.91 -3.32
C ASN A 157 -6.55 -7.75 -2.33
N HIS A 158 -6.85 -8.07 -1.08
CA HIS A 158 -6.90 -7.11 0.02
C HIS A 158 -5.57 -7.12 0.78
N TYR A 159 -5.40 -6.12 1.62
CA TYR A 159 -4.14 -5.89 2.31
C TYR A 159 -4.31 -5.99 3.83
N ILE A 160 -3.30 -6.58 4.47
CA ILE A 160 -3.09 -6.49 5.91
C ILE A 160 -2.06 -5.40 6.14
N GLY A 161 -2.43 -4.32 6.83
CA GLY A 161 -1.48 -3.33 7.27
C GLY A 161 -0.73 -3.80 8.51
N PHE A 162 0.56 -3.53 8.59
CA PHE A 162 1.38 -3.87 9.73
C PHE A 162 2.40 -2.77 10.09
N ARG A 163 2.91 -2.85 11.30
CA ARG A 163 4.17 -2.24 11.70
C ARG A 163 5.08 -3.33 12.26
N PHE A 164 6.39 -3.20 12.07
CA PHE A 164 7.38 -4.06 12.70
C PHE A 164 8.56 -3.23 13.22
N SER A 165 9.27 -3.81 14.19
CA SER A 165 10.50 -3.25 14.75
C SER A 165 11.64 -4.15 14.31
N ASP A 166 12.63 -3.56 13.63
CA ASP A 166 13.83 -4.30 13.25
C ASP A 166 14.80 -4.48 14.43
N ASN A 167 15.91 -5.17 14.17
CA ASN A 167 16.97 -5.43 15.14
C ASN A 167 17.61 -4.17 15.77
N GLU A 168 17.39 -3.00 15.17
CA GLU A 168 17.84 -1.71 15.71
C GLU A 168 16.73 -0.99 16.51
N TYR A 169 15.60 -1.67 16.78
CA TYR A 169 14.41 -1.13 17.43
C TYR A 169 13.77 0.04 16.67
N VAL A 170 13.87 0.00 15.37
CA VAL A 170 13.32 1.02 14.47
C VAL A 170 11.99 0.57 13.89
N ILE A 171 10.95 1.38 14.10
CA ILE A 171 9.61 1.09 13.60
C ILE A 171 9.51 1.38 12.10
N ARG A 172 8.94 0.43 11.37
CA ARG A 172 8.57 0.55 9.96
C ARG A 172 7.14 0.11 9.73
N TYR A 173 6.51 0.69 8.72
CA TYR A 173 5.15 0.35 8.30
C TYR A 173 5.17 -0.40 6.98
N GLY A 174 4.24 -1.33 6.82
CA GLY A 174 4.15 -2.14 5.62
C GLY A 174 2.77 -2.76 5.42
N TRP A 175 2.67 -3.51 4.35
CA TRP A 175 1.45 -4.24 3.98
C TRP A 175 1.79 -5.63 3.43
N ILE A 176 0.85 -6.57 3.63
CA ILE A 176 0.87 -7.92 3.03
C ILE A 176 -0.40 -8.05 2.21
N ARG A 177 -0.28 -8.36 0.90
CA ARG A 177 -1.43 -8.62 0.04
C ARG A 177 -1.77 -10.09 0.06
N CYS A 178 -3.05 -10.35 0.31
CA CYS A 178 -3.54 -11.71 0.33
C CYS A 178 -5.01 -11.82 -0.14
N SER A 179 -5.45 -13.04 -0.38
CA SER A 179 -6.81 -13.38 -0.73
C SER A 179 -7.35 -14.45 0.21
N VAL A 180 -8.63 -14.34 0.58
CA VAL A 180 -9.35 -15.36 1.34
C VAL A 180 -10.49 -15.87 0.48
N ILE A 181 -10.48 -17.17 0.22
CA ILE A 181 -11.44 -17.85 -0.65
C ILE A 181 -12.13 -19.00 0.10
N ASP A 182 -12.99 -19.74 -0.58
CA ASP A 182 -13.70 -20.89 -0.02
C ASP A 182 -14.47 -20.60 1.27
N SER A 183 -15.20 -19.48 1.31
CA SER A 183 -15.94 -19.08 2.49
C SER A 183 -15.04 -18.96 3.74
N GLY A 184 -13.85 -18.40 3.58
CA GLY A 184 -12.93 -18.14 4.70
C GLY A 184 -12.10 -19.33 5.15
N ARG A 185 -11.91 -20.35 4.29
CA ARG A 185 -11.15 -21.57 4.61
C ARG A 185 -9.75 -21.63 4.01
N THR A 186 -9.54 -20.92 2.90
CA THR A 186 -8.27 -20.90 2.17
C THR A 186 -7.70 -19.49 2.16
N LEU A 187 -6.45 -19.36 2.56
CA LEU A 187 -5.68 -18.13 2.47
C LEU A 187 -4.63 -18.24 1.37
N ILE A 188 -4.50 -17.22 0.55
CA ILE A 188 -3.46 -17.11 -0.47
C ILE A 188 -2.65 -15.85 -0.15
N LEU A 189 -1.35 -16.00 -0.01
CA LEU A 189 -0.39 -14.91 0.20
C LEU A 189 0.33 -14.63 -1.10
N HIS A 190 0.30 -13.36 -1.55
CA HIS A 190 0.82 -12.97 -2.85
C HIS A 190 2.17 -12.23 -2.76
N ASP A 191 2.22 -11.17 -1.98
CA ASP A 191 3.38 -10.31 -1.84
C ASP A 191 3.28 -9.42 -0.60
N TYR A 192 4.36 -8.73 -0.30
CA TYR A 192 4.41 -7.74 0.77
C TYR A 192 5.41 -6.63 0.47
N ALA A 193 5.22 -5.49 1.13
CA ALA A 193 6.21 -4.43 1.14
C ALA A 193 6.20 -3.68 2.46
N TYR A 194 7.33 -3.05 2.77
CA TYR A 194 7.44 -2.11 3.86
C TYR A 194 8.29 -0.89 3.47
N GLU A 195 8.08 0.22 4.16
CA GLU A 195 8.86 1.43 3.96
C GLU A 195 10.22 1.32 4.64
N SER A 196 11.30 1.49 3.87
CA SER A 196 12.68 1.36 4.38
C SER A 196 13.07 2.47 5.34
N LYS A 197 12.44 3.65 5.21
CA LYS A 197 12.69 4.79 6.08
C LYS A 197 11.86 4.66 7.35
N PRO A 198 12.49 4.83 8.55
CA PRO A 198 11.79 4.76 9.82
C PRO A 198 10.62 5.73 9.94
N ASP A 199 9.58 5.30 10.66
CA ASP A 199 8.39 6.09 10.99
C ASP A 199 7.74 6.82 9.80
N THR A 200 7.94 6.27 8.59
CA THR A 200 7.41 6.88 7.36
C THR A 200 6.16 6.12 6.92
N PRO A 201 5.05 6.82 6.64
CA PRO A 201 3.83 6.22 6.14
C PRO A 201 4.05 5.46 4.82
N ILE A 202 3.25 4.41 4.61
CA ILE A 202 3.15 3.68 3.34
C ILE A 202 1.68 3.53 2.96
N LEU A 203 1.39 3.51 1.64
CA LEU A 203 0.07 3.16 1.13
C LEU A 203 0.01 1.66 0.83
N THR A 204 -1.11 1.03 1.11
CA THR A 204 -1.35 -0.36 0.69
C THR A 204 -1.20 -0.50 -0.83
N GLY A 205 -0.39 -1.47 -1.27
CA GLY A 205 -0.08 -1.70 -2.67
C GLY A 205 1.03 -0.81 -3.26
N ASP A 206 1.62 0.07 -2.46
CA ASP A 206 2.81 0.82 -2.89
C ASP A 206 4.05 -0.10 -2.85
N THR A 207 4.69 -0.27 -4.00
CA THR A 207 5.89 -1.09 -4.20
C THR A 207 7.14 -0.27 -4.48
N ILE A 208 7.02 1.05 -4.57
CA ILE A 208 8.12 1.95 -4.94
C ILE A 208 8.61 2.74 -3.73
N GLY A 209 7.72 2.96 -2.75
CA GLY A 209 7.94 3.86 -1.62
C GLY A 209 7.74 5.32 -1.99
N ASP A 210 7.67 6.14 -0.96
CA ASP A 210 7.50 7.57 -1.15
C ASP A 210 8.76 8.18 -1.79
N THR A 211 8.78 8.29 -3.11
CA THR A 211 9.82 8.99 -3.85
C THR A 211 9.71 10.52 -3.67
N THR A 212 8.74 10.97 -2.90
CA THR A 212 8.48 12.38 -2.69
C THR A 212 8.68 12.81 -1.24
N SER A 213 9.92 12.95 -0.79
CA SER A 213 10.18 13.93 0.26
C SER A 213 10.32 15.34 -0.34
N VAL A 214 9.47 15.69 -1.27
CA VAL A 214 9.06 17.06 -1.48
C VAL A 214 7.64 17.11 -0.93
N SER A 215 7.49 17.58 0.30
CA SER A 215 6.19 17.97 0.82
C SER A 215 5.65 19.09 -0.07
N VAL A 216 5.04 18.74 -1.16
CA VAL A 216 3.99 19.57 -1.71
C VAL A 216 2.83 19.33 -0.75
N GLN A 217 2.60 20.28 0.17
CA GLN A 217 1.31 20.41 0.83
C GLN A 217 0.26 20.06 -0.21
N GLU A 218 -0.57 19.03 0.06
CA GLU A 218 -1.82 18.82 -0.70
C GLU A 218 -2.71 20.04 -0.46
N GLY A 219 -2.33 21.12 -1.13
CA GLY A 219 -3.13 22.31 -1.32
C GLY A 219 -3.85 22.15 -2.62
N GLU A 220 -5.17 22.00 -2.53
CA GLU A 220 -6.12 22.13 -3.62
C GLU A 220 -5.69 21.43 -4.92
N PHE A 221 -6.23 20.24 -5.15
CA PHE A 221 -6.10 19.54 -6.42
C PHE A 221 -6.44 20.48 -7.57
N LEU A 222 -5.53 20.63 -8.52
CA LEU A 222 -5.89 21.22 -9.80
C LEU A 222 -7.00 20.35 -10.43
N GLU A 223 -8.23 20.81 -10.34
CA GLU A 223 -9.38 20.17 -10.98
C GLU A 223 -9.26 20.31 -12.50
N LEU A 224 -8.42 19.46 -13.12
CA LEU A 224 -8.31 19.46 -14.57
C LEU A 224 -8.09 18.04 -15.09
N THR A 225 -8.58 17.80 -16.29
CA THR A 225 -8.40 16.54 -17.03
C THR A 225 -7.60 16.81 -18.28
N VAL A 226 -6.54 16.02 -18.51
CA VAL A 226 -5.73 16.09 -19.72
C VAL A 226 -5.70 14.71 -20.36
N TYR A 227 -6.00 14.64 -21.66
CA TYR A 227 -5.92 13.43 -22.46
C TYR A 227 -5.53 13.77 -23.89
N SER A 228 -5.13 12.78 -24.68
CA SER A 228 -4.81 12.92 -26.10
C SER A 228 -5.71 12.06 -26.97
N PHE A 229 -5.93 12.53 -28.19
CA PHE A 229 -6.57 11.76 -29.27
C PHE A 229 -5.96 12.17 -30.61
N GLY A 230 -5.39 11.20 -31.34
CA GLY A 230 -4.61 11.46 -32.54
C GLY A 230 -3.44 12.41 -32.25
N ASN A 231 -3.29 13.45 -33.04
CA ASN A 231 -2.27 14.48 -32.91
C ASN A 231 -2.63 15.64 -31.97
N SER A 232 -3.67 15.52 -31.17
CA SER A 232 -4.20 16.61 -30.36
C SER A 232 -4.20 16.28 -28.88
N VAL A 233 -3.92 17.27 -28.03
CA VAL A 233 -4.08 17.22 -26.59
C VAL A 233 -5.31 18.03 -26.20
N PHE A 234 -6.10 17.49 -25.30
CA PHE A 234 -7.28 18.12 -24.75
C PHE A 234 -7.06 18.45 -23.28
N ILE A 235 -7.37 19.68 -22.89
CA ILE A 235 -7.32 20.16 -21.51
C ILE A 235 -8.71 20.65 -21.12
N ASN A 236 -9.34 20.03 -20.14
CA ASN A 236 -10.60 20.45 -19.55
C ASN A 236 -10.34 20.93 -18.12
N THR A 237 -10.74 22.13 -17.80
CA THR A 237 -10.54 22.71 -16.48
C THR A 237 -11.67 23.66 -16.10
N PRO A 238 -12.18 23.64 -14.85
CA PRO A 238 -13.07 24.66 -14.32
C PRO A 238 -12.31 25.93 -13.89
N LEU A 239 -10.97 25.86 -13.82
CA LEU A 239 -10.10 26.87 -13.24
C LEU A 239 -9.75 27.97 -14.25
N ASN A 240 -9.59 29.17 -13.77
CA ASN A 240 -9.11 30.29 -14.57
C ASN A 240 -7.58 30.39 -14.50
N LYS A 241 -6.95 30.73 -15.65
CA LYS A 241 -5.50 31.00 -15.76
C LYS A 241 -4.60 29.80 -15.43
N VAL A 242 -4.92 28.60 -15.92
CA VAL A 242 -4.01 27.46 -15.86
C VAL A 242 -2.95 27.62 -16.97
N GLN A 243 -1.70 27.68 -16.60
CA GLN A 243 -0.58 27.67 -17.56
C GLN A 243 -0.26 26.21 -17.90
N TYR A 244 0.10 25.96 -19.17
CA TYR A 244 0.51 24.64 -19.61
C TYR A 244 1.81 24.69 -20.42
N ARG A 245 2.59 23.58 -20.35
CA ARG A 245 3.73 23.29 -21.23
C ARG A 245 3.63 21.84 -21.68
N ILE A 246 3.83 21.62 -22.98
CA ILE A 246 3.92 20.27 -23.55
C ILE A 246 5.38 20.04 -23.91
N LEU A 247 5.95 18.96 -23.34
CA LEU A 247 7.38 18.64 -23.50
C LEU A 247 7.52 17.26 -24.13
N ASN A 248 8.56 17.08 -24.92
CA ASN A 248 9.02 15.76 -25.32
C ASN A 248 9.85 15.09 -24.19
N LEU A 249 10.24 13.82 -24.37
CA LEU A 249 11.03 13.08 -23.37
C LEU A 249 12.45 13.63 -23.15
N GLN A 250 12.94 14.50 -24.02
CA GLN A 250 14.21 15.19 -23.88
C GLN A 250 14.08 16.47 -23.03
N GLY A 251 12.84 16.84 -22.63
CA GLY A 251 12.56 18.06 -21.87
C GLY A 251 12.42 19.32 -22.75
N GLU A 252 12.37 19.16 -24.07
CA GLU A 252 12.19 20.27 -25.00
C GLU A 252 10.71 20.68 -25.05
N VAL A 253 10.44 21.99 -24.91
CA VAL A 253 9.07 22.52 -24.93
C VAL A 253 8.57 22.59 -26.37
N ILE A 254 7.55 21.81 -26.69
CA ILE A 254 6.91 21.76 -28.00
C ILE A 254 5.82 22.83 -28.12
N LEU A 255 5.04 23.01 -27.05
CA LEU A 255 3.98 24.02 -27.01
C LEU A 255 3.81 24.51 -25.57
N ASN A 256 3.51 25.79 -25.43
CA ASN A 256 3.16 26.36 -24.13
C ASN A 256 2.05 27.42 -24.29
N GLY A 257 1.37 27.71 -23.20
CA GLY A 257 0.34 28.73 -23.19
C GLY A 257 -0.45 28.78 -21.89
N GLN A 258 -1.60 29.42 -21.97
CA GLN A 258 -2.53 29.55 -20.85
C GLN A 258 -3.95 29.23 -21.31
N VAL A 259 -4.67 28.48 -20.49
CA VAL A 259 -6.11 28.21 -20.66
C VAL A 259 -6.91 28.83 -19.53
N LYS A 260 -8.18 29.08 -19.79
CA LYS A 260 -9.16 29.54 -18.81
C LYS A 260 -10.15 28.41 -18.53
N SER A 261 -11.15 28.64 -17.72
CA SER A 261 -12.25 27.69 -17.52
C SER A 261 -12.87 27.26 -18.87
N GLY A 262 -12.97 25.96 -19.09
CA GLY A 262 -13.51 25.34 -20.31
C GLY A 262 -12.70 24.17 -20.85
N SER A 263 -13.02 23.78 -22.08
CA SER A 263 -12.37 22.69 -22.82
C SER A 263 -11.54 23.27 -23.96
N TYR A 264 -10.28 22.85 -24.05
CA TYR A 264 -9.33 23.32 -25.05
C TYR A 264 -8.77 22.13 -25.83
N LYS A 265 -8.68 22.28 -27.15
CA LYS A 265 -8.00 21.38 -28.06
C LYS A 265 -6.71 22.05 -28.52
N LEU A 266 -5.59 21.38 -28.35
CA LEU A 266 -4.25 21.82 -28.71
C LEU A 266 -3.69 20.89 -29.78
N ASP A 267 -3.56 21.37 -31.01
CA ASP A 267 -3.08 20.55 -32.12
C ASP A 267 -1.55 20.55 -32.18
N LEU A 268 -0.93 19.37 -32.18
CA LEU A 268 0.51 19.12 -32.27
C LEU A 268 0.92 18.61 -33.66
N ASN A 269 0.51 19.32 -34.71
CA ASN A 269 0.65 18.89 -36.12
C ASN A 269 2.09 18.63 -36.58
N THR A 270 3.07 19.18 -35.87
CA THR A 270 4.51 19.03 -36.20
C THR A 270 5.25 18.09 -35.24
N ALA A 271 4.56 17.56 -34.25
CA ALA A 271 5.16 16.65 -33.27
C ALA A 271 5.26 15.22 -33.87
N ALA A 272 6.35 14.53 -33.62
CA ALA A 272 6.46 13.12 -33.99
C ALA A 272 5.54 12.25 -33.11
N SER A 273 5.09 11.09 -33.65
CA SER A 273 4.37 10.11 -32.83
C SER A 273 5.21 9.68 -31.63
N GLY A 274 4.63 9.69 -30.44
CA GLY A 274 5.36 9.34 -29.23
C GLY A 274 4.72 9.84 -27.94
N ILE A 275 5.46 9.68 -26.84
CA ILE A 275 5.06 10.10 -25.50
C ILE A 275 5.47 11.56 -25.27
N TYR A 276 4.54 12.32 -24.72
CA TYR A 276 4.73 13.71 -24.31
C TYR A 276 4.28 13.93 -22.87
N LEU A 277 4.87 14.91 -22.21
CA LEU A 277 4.49 15.34 -20.87
C LEU A 277 3.75 16.67 -20.97
N VAL A 278 2.57 16.77 -20.36
CA VAL A 278 1.79 18.01 -20.28
C VAL A 278 1.86 18.49 -18.84
N GLU A 279 2.64 19.51 -18.59
CA GLU A 279 2.71 20.18 -17.31
C GLU A 279 1.66 21.28 -17.25
N CYS A 280 0.81 21.24 -16.25
CA CYS A 280 -0.18 22.28 -15.96
C CYS A 280 0.12 22.88 -14.59
N HIS A 281 0.07 24.20 -14.48
CA HIS A 281 0.25 24.89 -13.20
C HIS A 281 -0.65 26.10 -13.04
N GLN A 282 -1.04 26.33 -11.81
CA GLN A 282 -1.74 27.52 -11.37
C GLN A 282 -1.16 27.94 -10.03
N GLU A 283 -0.60 29.13 -9.95
CA GLU A 283 0.13 29.63 -8.79
C GLU A 283 1.28 28.68 -8.42
N GLU A 284 1.27 28.08 -7.23
CA GLU A 284 2.31 27.14 -6.77
C GLU A 284 1.96 25.67 -7.03
N ILE A 285 0.72 25.39 -7.47
CA ILE A 285 0.25 24.02 -7.71
C ILE A 285 0.62 23.57 -9.12
N ARG A 286 1.28 22.41 -9.24
CA ARG A 286 1.69 21.80 -10.51
C ARG A 286 1.15 20.40 -10.62
N LYS A 287 0.75 20.02 -11.86
CA LYS A 287 0.37 18.65 -12.19
C LYS A 287 0.91 18.28 -13.56
N THR A 288 1.48 17.09 -13.69
CA THR A 288 2.04 16.57 -14.94
C THR A 288 1.24 15.37 -15.41
N PHE A 289 0.88 15.35 -16.69
CA PHE A 289 0.16 14.28 -17.33
C PHE A 289 1.01 13.68 -18.46
N LYS A 290 0.97 12.37 -18.59
CA LYS A 290 1.60 11.65 -19.69
C LYS A 290 0.55 11.40 -20.76
N VAL A 291 0.84 11.80 -21.99
CA VAL A 291 -0.04 11.62 -23.15
C VAL A 291 0.71 10.95 -24.29
N PHE A 292 0.00 10.25 -25.16
CA PHE A 292 0.55 9.67 -26.38
C PHE A 292 -0.02 10.42 -27.59
N ILE A 293 0.85 10.86 -28.50
CA ILE A 293 0.49 11.55 -29.75
C ILE A 293 0.71 10.58 -30.90
N GLU A 294 -0.28 10.45 -31.75
CA GLU A 294 -0.23 9.66 -32.98
C GLU A 294 -0.43 10.60 -34.16
N ASN A 295 0.61 10.72 -35.00
CA ASN A 295 0.61 11.64 -36.17
C ASN A 295 0.71 10.85 -37.46
#